data_974c5bc5e35296b71203c49292dd2c72
#
_entry.id   974c5bc5e35296b71203c49292dd2c72
#
_cell.length_a   1.000
_cell.length_b   1.000
_cell.length_c   1.000
_cell.angle_alpha   90.00
_cell.angle_beta   90.00
_cell.angle_gamma   90.00
#
_symmetry.space_group_name_H-M   'P 1'
#
loop_
_entity.id
_entity.type
_entity.pdbx_description
1 polymer ?
#
loop_
_entity_poly.entity_id
_entity_poly.type
_entity_poly.pdbx_seq_one_letter_code
_entity_poly.pdbx_strand_id
1 'polypeptide(L)'
;MTNPNKDSRSKRKKCLAYIIAGVIAQTIIIVLFVLLVMRIRNLKVRIDSVSVESHTYTNSSFSVKLNAEISVKNTNFGEFKFDNSTATISYNGTKVGEFTIIKSRAKFRSTKRFNVTVTATSAKVSTKSLLASDLNSGKLPLTSYAKVSGKVHLLMIFKKKKSAELSCSMAVNTKSQAIENLTCKWKCSTALFFLFLWVCNWIVDFLFFFSFSFFLDLFVFFFFFFLMGGEYMLKANFPI
;
A
#
# COMPACT_ATOMS: atom_id res chain seq x y z
N MET A 1 -7.64 56.69 -36.56
CA MET A 1 -6.33 55.99 -36.78
C MET A 1 -5.97 55.19 -35.53
N THR A 2 -6.22 53.94 -35.54
CA THR A 2 -5.89 53.02 -34.42
C THR A 2 -4.43 52.64 -34.48
N ASN A 3 -3.71 52.88 -33.40
CA ASN A 3 -2.26 52.68 -33.29
C ASN A 3 -1.90 51.18 -33.33
N PRO A 4 -1.33 50.63 -34.41
CA PRO A 4 -1.12 49.19 -34.62
C PRO A 4 -0.18 48.56 -33.58
N ASN A 5 0.62 49.36 -32.90
CA ASN A 5 1.60 48.90 -31.91
C ASN A 5 0.96 48.56 -30.53
N LYS A 6 -0.21 49.12 -30.23
CA LYS A 6 -0.93 48.89 -28.97
C LYS A 6 -1.69 47.57 -29.00
N ASP A 7 -2.17 47.17 -30.16
CA ASP A 7 -2.95 45.93 -30.36
C ASP A 7 -2.06 44.68 -30.32
N SER A 8 -0.86 44.72 -30.92
CA SER A 8 0.11 43.62 -30.89
C SER A 8 0.66 43.35 -29.47
N ARG A 9 0.84 44.44 -28.67
CA ARG A 9 1.31 44.32 -27.27
C ARG A 9 0.24 43.71 -26.36
N SER A 10 -1.05 44.01 -26.64
CA SER A 10 -2.19 43.40 -25.92
C SER A 10 -2.30 41.90 -26.21
N LYS A 11 -2.19 41.49 -27.47
CA LYS A 11 -2.23 40.08 -27.90
C LYS A 11 -1.08 39.28 -27.30
N ARG A 12 0.14 39.82 -27.26
CA ARG A 12 1.31 39.16 -26.60
C ARG A 12 1.08 38.99 -25.11
N LYS A 13 0.53 39.98 -24.39
CA LYS A 13 0.21 39.84 -22.95
C LYS A 13 -0.84 38.77 -22.69
N LYS A 14 -1.88 38.67 -23.51
CA LYS A 14 -2.89 37.62 -23.40
C LYS A 14 -2.29 36.23 -23.67
N CYS A 15 -1.48 36.09 -24.72
CA CYS A 15 -0.79 34.84 -25.02
C CYS A 15 0.13 34.38 -23.85
N LEU A 16 0.91 35.30 -23.29
CA LEU A 16 1.76 35.03 -22.13
C LEU A 16 0.94 34.61 -20.91
N ALA A 17 -0.20 35.27 -20.66
CA ALA A 17 -1.10 34.88 -19.55
C ALA A 17 -1.66 33.47 -19.72
N TYR A 18 -2.05 33.06 -20.93
CA TYR A 18 -2.51 31.69 -21.19
C TYR A 18 -1.40 30.64 -21.01
N ILE A 19 -0.17 30.96 -21.41
CA ILE A 19 0.99 30.05 -21.18
C ILE A 19 1.23 29.88 -19.69
N ILE A 20 1.27 30.96 -18.92
CA ILE A 20 1.45 30.93 -17.46
C ILE A 20 0.31 30.15 -16.80
N ALA A 21 -0.94 30.39 -17.18
CA ALA A 21 -2.08 29.65 -16.66
C ALA A 21 -1.99 28.15 -16.97
N GLY A 22 -1.55 27.79 -18.18
CA GLY A 22 -1.34 26.37 -18.57
C GLY A 22 -0.27 25.69 -17.74
N VAL A 23 0.87 26.35 -17.50
CA VAL A 23 1.95 25.79 -16.64
C VAL A 23 1.46 25.60 -15.21
N ILE A 24 0.73 26.58 -14.65
CA ILE A 24 0.16 26.46 -13.30
C ILE A 24 -0.82 25.28 -13.23
N ALA A 25 -1.73 25.15 -14.19
CA ALA A 25 -2.68 24.05 -14.25
C ALA A 25 -1.98 22.70 -14.34
N GLN A 26 -0.96 22.59 -15.19
CA GLN A 26 -0.17 21.35 -15.34
C GLN A 26 0.56 20.98 -14.06
N THR A 27 1.18 21.94 -13.36
CA THR A 27 1.85 21.66 -12.07
C THR A 27 0.86 21.22 -11.01
N ILE A 28 -0.31 21.81 -10.92
CA ILE A 28 -1.37 21.39 -10.00
C ILE A 28 -1.79 19.95 -10.28
N ILE A 29 -2.00 19.58 -11.54
CA ILE A 29 -2.39 18.20 -11.93
C ILE A 29 -1.30 17.20 -11.51
N ILE A 30 -0.04 17.49 -11.78
CA ILE A 30 1.09 16.63 -11.42
C ILE A 30 1.17 16.47 -9.90
N VAL A 31 1.08 17.55 -9.14
CA VAL A 31 1.13 17.51 -7.67
C VAL A 31 -0.03 16.68 -7.11
N LEU A 32 -1.26 16.90 -7.60
CA LEU A 32 -2.42 16.12 -7.19
C LEU A 32 -2.24 14.62 -7.52
N PHE A 33 -1.74 14.30 -8.70
CA PHE A 33 -1.46 12.93 -9.11
C PHE A 33 -0.43 12.27 -8.16
N VAL A 34 0.68 12.93 -7.88
CA VAL A 34 1.71 12.44 -6.95
C VAL A 34 1.14 12.23 -5.55
N LEU A 35 0.39 13.20 -5.01
CA LEU A 35 -0.21 13.10 -3.68
C LEU A 35 -1.24 11.96 -3.57
N LEU A 36 -2.03 11.73 -4.61
CA LEU A 36 -3.06 10.69 -4.62
C LEU A 36 -2.47 9.28 -4.86
N VAL A 37 -1.55 9.15 -5.81
CA VAL A 37 -0.99 7.85 -6.25
C VAL A 37 0.15 7.39 -5.35
N MET A 38 1.05 8.30 -4.94
CA MET A 38 2.23 7.97 -4.14
C MET A 38 1.91 7.81 -2.64
N ARG A 39 0.70 8.17 -2.20
CA ARG A 39 0.27 7.97 -0.82
C ARG A 39 0.13 6.48 -0.49
N ILE A 40 1.12 5.94 0.21
CA ILE A 40 1.10 4.54 0.64
C ILE A 40 0.11 4.37 1.80
N ARG A 41 -0.92 3.58 1.52
CA ARG A 41 -1.99 3.24 2.48
C ARG A 41 -1.60 2.01 3.30
N ASN A 42 -2.24 1.87 4.45
CA ASN A 42 -2.04 0.71 5.31
C ASN A 42 -2.62 -0.56 4.69
N LEU A 43 -1.88 -1.64 4.82
CA LEU A 43 -2.34 -2.97 4.45
C LEU A 43 -3.39 -3.46 5.45
N LYS A 44 -4.36 -4.23 5.00
CA LYS A 44 -5.35 -4.85 5.87
C LYS A 44 -5.14 -6.37 5.82
N VAL A 45 -4.80 -6.95 6.96
CA VAL A 45 -4.73 -8.40 7.14
C VAL A 45 -5.92 -8.84 7.96
N ARG A 46 -6.62 -9.89 7.51
CA ARG A 46 -7.81 -10.43 8.17
C ARG A 46 -7.74 -11.94 8.18
N ILE A 47 -8.37 -12.54 9.17
CA ILE A 47 -8.77 -13.94 9.16
C ILE A 47 -10.22 -13.95 8.66
N ASP A 48 -10.47 -14.59 7.53
CA ASP A 48 -11.80 -14.65 6.92
C ASP A 48 -12.62 -15.79 7.55
N SER A 49 -11.97 -16.94 7.81
CA SER A 49 -12.59 -18.08 8.49
C SER A 49 -11.57 -18.88 9.28
N VAL A 50 -12.01 -19.54 10.33
CA VAL A 50 -11.23 -20.55 11.08
C VAL A 50 -12.14 -21.74 11.35
N SER A 51 -11.62 -22.92 11.10
CA SER A 51 -12.31 -24.19 11.36
C SER A 51 -11.42 -25.16 12.10
N VAL A 52 -12.02 -26.03 12.91
CA VAL A 52 -11.34 -27.16 13.54
C VAL A 52 -11.36 -28.33 12.56
N GLU A 53 -10.17 -28.81 12.15
CA GLU A 53 -10.04 -29.95 11.23
C GLU A 53 -10.02 -31.28 12.00
N SER A 54 -9.26 -31.34 13.08
CA SER A 54 -9.21 -32.46 13.98
C SER A 54 -8.82 -32.03 15.38
N HIS A 55 -9.21 -32.82 16.37
CA HIS A 55 -8.91 -32.52 17.76
C HIS A 55 -8.77 -33.81 18.60
N THR A 56 -8.00 -33.72 19.66
CA THR A 56 -7.89 -34.70 20.70
C THR A 56 -7.80 -33.98 22.03
N TYR A 57 -8.69 -34.30 22.95
CA TYR A 57 -8.71 -33.72 24.29
C TYR A 57 -8.58 -34.85 25.32
N THR A 58 -7.79 -34.60 26.34
CA THR A 58 -7.73 -35.41 27.57
C THR A 58 -7.95 -34.48 28.76
N ASN A 59 -8.03 -35.04 29.97
CA ASN A 59 -8.28 -34.25 31.19
C ASN A 59 -7.25 -33.13 31.43
N SER A 60 -6.05 -33.22 30.86
CA SER A 60 -4.97 -32.26 31.09
C SER A 60 -4.12 -31.97 29.84
N SER A 61 -4.57 -32.41 28.67
CA SER A 61 -3.88 -32.13 27.44
C SER A 61 -4.82 -31.93 26.25
N PHE A 62 -4.36 -31.21 25.24
CA PHE A 62 -5.07 -31.07 23.98
C PHE A 62 -4.10 -31.11 22.80
N SER A 63 -4.61 -31.54 21.67
CA SER A 63 -4.03 -31.36 20.33
C SER A 63 -5.15 -30.99 19.38
N VAL A 64 -5.08 -29.80 18.81
CA VAL A 64 -6.11 -29.24 17.90
C VAL A 64 -5.45 -28.82 16.62
N LYS A 65 -5.97 -29.31 15.50
CA LYS A 65 -5.56 -28.92 14.17
C LYS A 65 -6.57 -27.90 13.63
N LEU A 66 -6.11 -26.69 13.41
CA LEU A 66 -6.92 -25.56 12.93
C LEU A 66 -6.58 -25.29 11.47
N ASN A 67 -7.61 -25.02 10.67
CA ASN A 67 -7.47 -24.54 9.31
C ASN A 67 -8.05 -23.12 9.23
N ALA A 68 -7.24 -22.17 8.79
CA ALA A 68 -7.64 -20.76 8.71
C ALA A 68 -7.43 -20.20 7.32
N GLU A 69 -8.43 -19.47 6.82
CA GLU A 69 -8.28 -18.65 5.62
C GLU A 69 -7.86 -17.24 6.01
N ILE A 70 -6.70 -16.81 5.51
CA ILE A 70 -6.13 -15.49 5.77
C ILE A 70 -6.18 -14.68 4.50
N SER A 71 -6.64 -13.42 4.59
CA SER A 71 -6.64 -12.46 3.50
C SER A 71 -5.72 -11.28 3.78
N VAL A 72 -4.91 -10.94 2.79
CA VAL A 72 -4.05 -9.75 2.77
C VAL A 72 -4.56 -8.82 1.69
N LYS A 73 -5.22 -7.74 2.10
CA LYS A 73 -5.75 -6.71 1.19
C LYS A 73 -4.74 -5.59 1.00
N ASN A 74 -4.27 -5.46 -0.22
CA ASN A 74 -3.43 -4.36 -0.65
C ASN A 74 -4.30 -3.20 -1.16
N THR A 75 -4.29 -2.08 -0.45
CA THR A 75 -5.03 -0.86 -0.83
C THR A 75 -4.17 0.15 -1.58
N ASN A 76 -2.91 -0.19 -1.89
CA ASN A 76 -1.94 0.69 -2.53
C ASN A 76 -2.00 0.60 -4.05
N PHE A 77 -1.53 1.66 -4.71
CA PHE A 77 -1.33 1.74 -6.15
C PHE A 77 -0.07 1.02 -6.65
N GLY A 78 0.47 0.10 -5.86
CA GLY A 78 1.62 -0.73 -6.19
C GLY A 78 1.44 -2.16 -5.69
N GLU A 79 2.29 -3.06 -6.16
CA GLU A 79 2.31 -4.45 -5.72
C GLU A 79 2.92 -4.55 -4.32
N PHE A 80 2.28 -5.28 -3.41
CA PHE A 80 2.85 -5.60 -2.10
C PHE A 80 3.45 -7.01 -2.14
N LYS A 81 4.77 -7.08 -2.01
CA LYS A 81 5.51 -8.35 -1.87
C LYS A 81 5.87 -8.54 -0.41
N PHE A 82 5.44 -9.63 0.19
CA PHE A 82 5.77 -9.98 1.56
C PHE A 82 6.62 -11.24 1.63
N ASP A 83 7.51 -11.23 2.61
CA ASP A 83 8.46 -12.31 2.86
C ASP A 83 7.81 -13.38 3.75
N ASN A 84 8.49 -14.52 3.91
CA ASN A 84 8.07 -15.55 4.86
C ASN A 84 7.96 -14.92 6.24
N SER A 85 6.87 -15.24 6.93
CA SER A 85 6.57 -14.71 8.25
C SER A 85 6.05 -15.82 9.14
N THR A 86 6.46 -15.82 10.40
CA THR A 86 5.99 -16.80 11.37
C THR A 86 4.82 -16.22 12.16
N ALA A 87 3.78 -17.00 12.33
CA ALA A 87 2.66 -16.71 13.20
C ALA A 87 2.63 -17.73 14.35
N THR A 88 2.26 -17.26 15.53
CA THR A 88 2.24 -18.09 16.74
C THR A 88 0.83 -18.18 17.29
N ILE A 89 0.49 -19.35 17.86
CA ILE A 89 -0.70 -19.55 18.66
C ILE A 89 -0.25 -19.79 20.11
N SER A 90 -0.91 -19.12 21.04
CA SER A 90 -0.59 -19.19 22.46
C SER A 90 -1.84 -19.51 23.27
N TYR A 91 -1.64 -20.28 24.33
CA TYR A 91 -2.60 -20.51 25.40
C TYR A 91 -2.04 -19.89 26.69
N ASN A 92 -2.76 -18.98 27.30
CA ASN A 92 -2.35 -18.27 28.50
C ASN A 92 -0.89 -17.77 28.44
N GLY A 93 -0.50 -17.13 27.33
CA GLY A 93 0.86 -16.63 27.09
C GLY A 93 1.89 -17.69 26.66
N THR A 94 1.61 -18.99 26.82
CA THR A 94 2.50 -20.07 26.42
C THR A 94 2.28 -20.41 24.95
N LYS A 95 3.35 -20.45 24.14
CA LYS A 95 3.30 -20.86 22.73
C LYS A 95 2.94 -22.33 22.60
N VAL A 96 1.79 -22.61 21.99
CA VAL A 96 1.26 -23.98 21.78
C VAL A 96 1.26 -24.39 20.31
N GLY A 97 1.39 -23.45 19.39
CA GLY A 97 1.45 -23.74 17.95
C GLY A 97 2.19 -22.65 17.18
N GLU A 98 2.60 -23.02 15.98
CA GLU A 98 3.31 -22.12 15.05
C GLU A 98 2.98 -22.50 13.62
N PHE A 99 2.84 -21.52 12.76
CA PHE A 99 2.72 -21.72 11.31
C PHE A 99 3.46 -20.64 10.53
N THR A 100 3.86 -20.99 9.32
CA THR A 100 4.59 -20.09 8.44
C THR A 100 3.65 -19.53 7.37
N ILE A 101 3.58 -18.24 7.27
CA ILE A 101 2.97 -17.52 6.16
C ILE A 101 4.01 -17.47 5.04
N ILE A 102 3.75 -18.19 3.95
CA ILE A 102 4.69 -18.31 2.83
C ILE A 102 4.76 -17.01 2.06
N LYS A 103 5.99 -16.63 1.65
CA LYS A 103 6.27 -15.53 0.75
C LYS A 103 5.29 -15.49 -0.42
N SER A 104 4.67 -14.33 -0.64
CA SER A 104 3.70 -14.15 -1.70
C SER A 104 3.59 -12.66 -2.09
N ARG A 105 2.66 -12.38 -3.00
CA ARG A 105 2.40 -11.01 -3.47
C ARG A 105 0.91 -10.73 -3.57
N ALA A 106 0.52 -9.54 -3.14
CA ALA A 106 -0.80 -8.99 -3.40
C ALA A 106 -0.67 -7.92 -4.49
N LYS A 107 -1.33 -8.12 -5.61
CA LYS A 107 -1.32 -7.20 -6.74
C LYS A 107 -1.91 -5.84 -6.35
N PHE A 108 -1.78 -4.87 -7.21
CA PHE A 108 -2.39 -3.56 -7.13
C PHE A 108 -3.89 -3.64 -6.74
N ARG A 109 -4.28 -2.94 -5.67
CA ARG A 109 -5.64 -2.85 -5.13
C ARG A 109 -6.39 -4.19 -5.04
N SER A 110 -5.66 -5.29 -4.86
CA SER A 110 -6.23 -6.64 -4.79
C SER A 110 -6.11 -7.27 -3.40
N THR A 111 -6.84 -8.36 -3.22
CA THR A 111 -6.76 -9.20 -2.02
C THR A 111 -6.13 -10.53 -2.39
N LYS A 112 -5.10 -10.93 -1.67
CA LYS A 112 -4.52 -12.28 -1.73
C LYS A 112 -5.06 -13.09 -0.58
N ARG A 113 -5.69 -14.23 -0.87
CA ARG A 113 -6.16 -15.21 0.11
C ARG A 113 -5.26 -16.44 0.06
N PHE A 114 -5.10 -17.08 1.21
CA PHE A 114 -4.38 -18.34 1.35
C PHE A 114 -4.84 -19.07 2.59
N ASN A 115 -4.82 -20.40 2.52
CA ASN A 115 -5.16 -21.25 3.63
C ASN A 115 -3.88 -21.62 4.39
N VAL A 116 -3.98 -21.68 5.70
CA VAL A 116 -2.93 -22.16 6.60
C VAL A 116 -3.50 -23.18 7.54
N THR A 117 -2.74 -24.24 7.75
CA THR A 117 -3.06 -25.26 8.72
C THR A 117 -2.04 -25.20 9.86
N VAL A 118 -2.52 -25.25 11.08
CA VAL A 118 -1.66 -25.22 12.27
C VAL A 118 -2.12 -26.22 13.28
N THR A 119 -1.18 -26.92 13.89
CA THR A 119 -1.45 -27.82 15.02
C THR A 119 -1.02 -27.11 16.29
N ALA A 120 -1.96 -26.95 17.23
CA ALA A 120 -1.72 -26.43 18.56
C ALA A 120 -1.76 -27.57 19.56
N THR A 121 -0.70 -27.70 20.36
CA THR A 121 -0.56 -28.77 21.34
C THR A 121 -0.23 -28.25 22.73
N SER A 122 -0.77 -28.85 23.75
CA SER A 122 -0.50 -28.51 25.16
C SER A 122 0.83 -28.97 25.70
N ALA A 123 1.71 -29.60 24.88
CA ALA A 123 2.96 -30.18 25.34
C ALA A 123 3.87 -29.24 26.14
N LYS A 124 3.80 -27.92 25.84
CA LYS A 124 4.62 -26.89 26.50
C LYS A 124 3.87 -26.10 27.60
N VAL A 125 2.62 -26.49 27.90
CA VAL A 125 1.82 -25.79 28.91
C VAL A 125 2.20 -26.29 30.30
N SER A 126 2.70 -25.39 31.14
CA SER A 126 3.08 -25.71 32.53
C SER A 126 1.88 -25.69 33.49
N THR A 127 0.89 -24.84 33.23
CA THR A 127 -0.31 -24.65 34.09
C THR A 127 -1.39 -25.71 33.77
N LYS A 128 -1.12 -26.97 34.12
CA LYS A 128 -2.02 -28.10 33.81
C LYS A 128 -3.37 -28.01 34.53
N SER A 129 -3.41 -27.49 35.76
CA SER A 129 -4.64 -27.32 36.53
C SER A 129 -5.61 -26.34 35.87
N LEU A 130 -5.10 -25.18 35.38
CA LEU A 130 -5.91 -24.19 34.68
C LEU A 130 -6.42 -24.80 33.35
N LEU A 131 -5.55 -25.46 32.63
CA LEU A 131 -5.92 -26.14 31.38
C LEU A 131 -7.02 -27.20 31.61
N ALA A 132 -6.92 -28.01 32.65
CA ALA A 132 -7.96 -29.00 32.98
C ALA A 132 -9.31 -28.29 33.29
N SER A 133 -9.29 -27.19 34.03
CA SER A 133 -10.49 -26.41 34.30
C SER A 133 -11.12 -25.85 33.01
N ASP A 134 -10.34 -25.30 32.11
CA ASP A 134 -10.82 -24.76 30.83
C ASP A 134 -11.40 -25.87 29.93
N LEU A 135 -10.71 -27.00 29.82
CA LEU A 135 -11.18 -28.16 29.05
C LEU A 135 -12.51 -28.71 29.61
N ASN A 136 -12.62 -28.83 30.95
CA ASN A 136 -13.84 -29.26 31.62
C ASN A 136 -14.99 -28.27 31.42
N SER A 137 -14.71 -26.94 31.36
CA SER A 137 -15.69 -25.90 31.06
C SER A 137 -16.19 -25.96 29.61
N GLY A 138 -15.48 -26.70 28.76
CA GLY A 138 -15.79 -26.80 27.34
C GLY A 138 -15.27 -25.66 26.49
N LYS A 139 -14.40 -24.77 27.03
CA LYS A 139 -13.89 -23.59 26.31
C LYS A 139 -12.37 -23.51 26.44
N LEU A 140 -11.68 -23.61 25.30
CA LEU A 140 -10.23 -23.45 25.21
C LEU A 140 -9.90 -22.07 24.64
N PRO A 141 -9.49 -21.11 25.48
CA PRO A 141 -9.11 -19.77 24.98
C PRO A 141 -7.74 -19.82 24.31
N LEU A 142 -7.67 -19.37 23.06
CA LEU A 142 -6.45 -19.28 22.29
C LEU A 142 -6.23 -17.86 21.79
N THR A 143 -4.99 -17.43 21.74
CA THR A 143 -4.57 -16.17 21.13
C THR A 143 -3.62 -16.45 19.98
N SER A 144 -3.75 -15.72 18.88
CA SER A 144 -2.81 -15.80 17.78
C SER A 144 -2.15 -14.45 17.52
N TYR A 145 -0.88 -14.50 17.17
CA TYR A 145 -0.12 -13.31 16.77
C TYR A 145 0.63 -13.60 15.48
N ALA A 146 0.45 -12.72 14.50
CA ALA A 146 1.13 -12.78 13.22
C ALA A 146 1.67 -11.41 12.84
N LYS A 147 2.89 -11.36 12.30
CA LYS A 147 3.49 -10.16 11.75
C LYS A 147 3.90 -10.41 10.31
N VAL A 148 3.20 -9.77 9.37
CA VAL A 148 3.51 -9.84 7.94
C VAL A 148 4.33 -8.62 7.57
N SER A 149 5.56 -8.84 7.11
CA SER A 149 6.47 -7.78 6.67
C SER A 149 6.76 -7.91 5.19
N GLY A 150 6.88 -6.77 4.50
CA GLY A 150 7.13 -6.79 3.07
C GLY A 150 7.43 -5.39 2.50
N LYS A 151 7.42 -5.30 1.19
CA LYS A 151 7.70 -4.07 0.45
C LYS A 151 6.56 -3.76 -0.52
N VAL A 152 6.06 -2.53 -0.49
CA VAL A 152 5.18 -1.99 -1.53
C VAL A 152 6.05 -1.44 -2.64
N HIS A 153 5.84 -1.93 -3.86
CA HIS A 153 6.52 -1.49 -5.07
C HIS A 153 5.60 -0.55 -5.84
N LEU A 154 5.92 0.74 -5.86
CA LEU A 154 5.19 1.76 -6.61
C LEU A 154 5.95 2.09 -7.90
N LEU A 155 5.28 2.05 -9.04
CA LEU A 155 5.82 2.42 -10.36
C LEU A 155 7.19 1.80 -10.68
N MET A 156 7.47 0.57 -10.17
CA MET A 156 8.75 -0.15 -10.31
C MET A 156 9.99 0.54 -9.70
N ILE A 157 9.94 1.84 -9.44
CA ILE A 157 11.08 2.66 -8.99
C ILE A 157 11.10 2.76 -7.46
N PHE A 158 9.96 2.99 -6.83
CA PHE A 158 9.88 3.24 -5.39
C PHE A 158 9.50 1.96 -4.62
N LYS A 159 10.33 1.62 -3.63
CA LYS A 159 10.13 0.47 -2.74
C LYS A 159 10.03 0.96 -1.30
N LYS A 160 8.89 0.77 -0.65
CA LYS A 160 8.72 1.13 0.76
C LYS A 160 8.38 -0.09 1.61
N LYS A 161 9.15 -0.30 2.68
CA LYS A 161 8.88 -1.35 3.67
C LYS A 161 7.59 -1.04 4.42
N LYS A 162 6.75 -2.05 4.62
CA LYS A 162 5.53 -2.01 5.42
C LYS A 162 5.37 -3.32 6.16
N SER A 163 4.90 -3.23 7.39
CA SER A 163 4.50 -4.39 8.17
C SER A 163 3.09 -4.22 8.71
N ALA A 164 2.38 -5.31 8.79
CA ALA A 164 1.07 -5.40 9.42
C ALA A 164 1.14 -6.48 10.50
N GLU A 165 0.68 -6.14 11.68
CA GLU A 165 0.57 -7.04 12.82
C GLU A 165 -0.90 -7.37 13.04
N LEU A 166 -1.19 -8.64 13.25
CA LEU A 166 -2.51 -9.17 13.52
C LEU A 166 -2.45 -9.91 14.85
N SER A 167 -3.32 -9.52 15.77
CA SER A 167 -3.52 -10.20 17.05
C SER A 167 -4.97 -10.60 17.16
N CYS A 168 -5.24 -11.90 17.28
CA CYS A 168 -6.60 -12.42 17.40
C CYS A 168 -6.74 -13.19 18.71
N SER A 169 -7.93 -13.08 19.30
CA SER A 169 -8.39 -13.94 20.40
C SER A 169 -9.59 -14.75 19.91
N MET A 170 -9.64 -16.02 20.27
CA MET A 170 -10.68 -16.96 19.94
C MET A 170 -10.85 -17.96 21.07
N ALA A 171 -12.04 -18.54 21.18
CA ALA A 171 -12.29 -19.68 22.04
C ALA A 171 -12.71 -20.88 21.19
N VAL A 172 -12.04 -22.01 21.39
CA VAL A 172 -12.43 -23.26 20.77
C VAL A 172 -13.40 -23.97 21.73
N ASN A 173 -14.64 -24.19 21.28
CA ASN A 173 -15.57 -25.00 22.03
C ASN A 173 -15.22 -26.47 21.83
N THR A 174 -14.85 -27.15 22.93
CA THR A 174 -14.38 -28.55 22.88
C THR A 174 -15.49 -29.56 22.61
N LYS A 175 -16.77 -29.15 22.85
CA LYS A 175 -17.93 -30.01 22.64
C LYS A 175 -18.49 -29.87 21.21
N SER A 176 -18.71 -28.63 20.76
CA SER A 176 -19.28 -28.37 19.44
C SER A 176 -18.21 -28.26 18.32
N GLN A 177 -16.92 -28.26 18.68
CA GLN A 177 -15.80 -28.09 17.74
C GLN A 177 -15.85 -26.78 16.95
N ALA A 178 -16.59 -25.83 17.46
CA ALA A 178 -16.77 -24.53 16.82
C ALA A 178 -15.80 -23.49 17.39
N ILE A 179 -15.46 -22.51 16.56
CA ILE A 179 -14.73 -21.33 17.00
C ILE A 179 -15.73 -20.29 17.47
N GLU A 180 -15.60 -19.86 18.70
CA GLU A 180 -16.42 -18.83 19.32
C GLU A 180 -15.60 -17.56 19.57
N ASN A 181 -16.25 -16.39 19.55
CA ASN A 181 -15.70 -15.10 19.95
C ASN A 181 -14.39 -14.72 19.21
N LEU A 182 -14.30 -15.01 17.91
CA LEU A 182 -13.15 -14.58 17.11
C LEU A 182 -13.09 -13.05 17.02
N THR A 183 -12.14 -12.47 17.72
CA THR A 183 -11.92 -11.01 17.71
C THR A 183 -10.49 -10.72 17.31
N CYS A 184 -10.30 -9.94 16.24
CA CYS A 184 -8.99 -9.60 15.71
C CYS A 184 -8.72 -8.10 15.77
N LYS A 185 -7.54 -7.73 16.26
CA LYS A 185 -6.99 -6.38 16.23
C LYS A 185 -5.78 -6.36 15.28
N TRP A 186 -5.72 -5.36 14.43
CA TRP A 186 -4.59 -5.19 13.52
C TRP A 186 -3.91 -3.83 13.75
N LYS A 187 -2.57 -3.83 13.67
CA LYS A 187 -1.75 -2.62 13.71
C LYS A 187 -0.88 -2.58 12.46
N CYS A 188 -0.70 -1.42 11.88
CA CYS A 188 0.21 -1.20 10.77
C CYS A 188 1.30 -0.23 11.21
N SER A 189 2.56 -0.63 11.06
CA SER A 189 3.69 0.26 11.37
C SER A 189 3.88 1.26 10.24
N THR A 190 3.76 2.53 10.56
CA THR A 190 4.07 3.67 9.68
C THR A 190 5.50 4.12 9.99
N ALA A 191 6.47 3.56 9.28
CA ALA A 191 7.82 4.10 9.34
C ALA A 191 7.88 5.44 8.58
N LEU A 192 8.19 6.51 9.32
CA LEU A 192 8.68 7.84 8.92
C LEU A 192 8.05 8.53 7.68
N PHE A 193 7.12 9.40 7.99
CA PHE A 193 6.48 10.34 7.06
C PHE A 193 7.42 11.49 6.61
N PHE A 194 8.45 11.81 7.40
CA PHE A 194 9.34 12.97 7.18
C PHE A 194 10.25 12.88 5.95
N LEU A 195 10.77 11.70 5.64
CA LEU A 195 11.59 11.50 4.43
C LEU A 195 10.77 11.65 3.13
N PHE A 196 9.46 11.39 3.21
CA PHE A 196 8.59 11.47 2.05
C PHE A 196 8.31 12.90 1.60
N LEU A 197 8.17 13.84 2.54
CA LEU A 197 7.99 15.26 2.22
C LEU A 197 9.24 15.85 1.54
N TRP A 198 10.43 15.41 1.97
CA TRP A 198 11.69 15.88 1.38
C TRP A 198 11.89 15.36 -0.05
N VAL A 199 11.60 14.09 -0.29
CA VAL A 199 11.66 13.48 -1.63
C VAL A 199 10.57 14.03 -2.56
N CYS A 200 9.36 14.30 -2.05
CA CYS A 200 8.31 14.96 -2.84
C CYS A 200 8.70 16.37 -3.24
N ASN A 201 9.32 17.14 -2.34
CA ASN A 201 9.82 18.47 -2.68
C ASN A 201 10.88 18.38 -3.80
N TRP A 202 11.83 17.45 -3.67
CA TRP A 202 12.89 17.27 -4.67
C TRP A 202 12.35 16.80 -6.04
N ILE A 203 11.33 15.92 -6.05
CA ILE A 203 10.66 15.47 -7.29
C ILE A 203 9.85 16.61 -7.92
N VAL A 204 9.18 17.43 -7.12
CA VAL A 204 8.44 18.60 -7.62
C VAL A 204 9.41 19.61 -8.25
N ASP A 205 10.55 19.88 -7.60
CA ASP A 205 11.59 20.76 -8.12
C ASP A 205 12.21 20.20 -9.42
N PHE A 206 12.48 18.88 -9.45
CA PHE A 206 13.00 18.21 -10.65
C PHE A 206 12.00 18.21 -11.81
N LEU A 207 10.73 17.94 -11.54
CA LEU A 207 9.67 17.99 -12.56
C LEU A 207 9.41 19.42 -13.03
N PHE A 208 9.52 20.40 -12.13
CA PHE A 208 9.42 21.83 -12.48
C PHE A 208 10.58 22.23 -13.39
N PHE A 209 11.80 21.81 -13.07
CA PHE A 209 12.99 22.08 -13.89
C PHE A 209 12.91 21.40 -15.26
N PHE A 210 12.43 20.15 -15.32
CA PHE A 210 12.28 19.40 -16.57
C PHE A 210 11.14 19.96 -17.44
N SER A 211 10.02 20.35 -16.82
CA SER A 211 8.91 21.03 -17.51
C SER A 211 9.33 22.40 -18.03
N PHE A 212 10.10 23.15 -17.25
CA PHE A 212 10.63 24.45 -17.65
C PHE A 212 11.63 24.33 -18.79
N SER A 213 12.54 23.33 -18.75
CA SER A 213 13.48 23.05 -19.84
C SER A 213 12.76 22.64 -21.12
N PHE A 214 11.76 21.77 -21.05
CA PHE A 214 10.97 21.37 -22.22
C PHE A 214 10.17 22.55 -22.83
N PHE A 215 9.64 23.43 -21.98
CA PHE A 215 8.99 24.66 -22.46
C PHE A 215 9.97 25.68 -23.05
N LEU A 216 11.17 25.74 -22.51
CA LEU A 216 12.23 26.59 -23.05
C LEU A 216 12.66 26.10 -24.43
N ASP A 217 12.83 24.79 -24.62
CA ASP A 217 13.17 24.18 -25.91
C ASP A 217 12.06 24.37 -26.94
N LEU A 218 10.78 24.21 -26.51
CA LEU A 218 9.62 24.46 -27.35
C LEU A 218 9.50 25.95 -27.72
N PHE A 219 9.80 26.85 -26.78
CA PHE A 219 9.80 28.29 -27.00
C PHE A 219 10.93 28.73 -27.94
N VAL A 220 12.12 28.18 -27.79
CA VAL A 220 13.26 28.39 -28.68
C VAL A 220 12.96 27.86 -30.08
N PHE A 221 12.35 26.67 -30.19
CA PHE A 221 11.94 26.09 -31.47
C PHE A 221 10.87 26.96 -32.17
N PHE A 222 9.83 27.42 -31.45
CA PHE A 222 8.81 28.31 -31.98
C PHE A 222 9.39 29.70 -32.32
N PHE A 223 10.32 30.21 -31.53
CA PHE A 223 10.98 31.50 -31.77
C PHE A 223 11.87 31.41 -33.02
N PHE A 224 12.63 30.31 -33.19
CA PHE A 224 13.43 30.06 -34.40
C PHE A 224 12.53 29.88 -35.65
N PHE A 225 11.44 29.14 -35.52
CA PHE A 225 10.48 28.93 -36.59
C PHE A 225 9.80 30.21 -37.02
N PHE A 226 9.51 31.12 -36.06
CA PHE A 226 8.91 32.42 -36.34
C PHE A 226 9.94 33.40 -36.96
N LEU A 227 11.18 33.33 -36.58
CA LEU A 227 12.26 34.16 -37.20
C LEU A 227 12.60 33.67 -38.62
N MET A 228 12.67 32.35 -38.83
CA MET A 228 12.95 31.77 -40.15
C MET A 228 11.74 31.89 -41.09
N GLY A 229 10.50 31.81 -40.57
CA GLY A 229 9.28 32.02 -41.38
C GLY A 229 9.08 33.49 -41.85
N GLY A 230 9.68 34.43 -41.14
CA GLY A 230 9.63 35.86 -41.53
C GLY A 230 10.49 36.21 -42.74
N GLU A 231 11.57 35.45 -42.98
CA GLU A 231 12.43 35.72 -44.16
C GLU A 231 11.89 35.16 -45.48
N TYR A 232 11.06 34.12 -45.41
CA TYR A 232 10.48 33.54 -46.65
C TYR A 232 9.28 34.33 -47.18
N MET A 233 8.63 35.19 -46.39
CA MET A 233 7.50 36.01 -46.86
C MET A 233 7.95 37.32 -47.54
N LEU A 234 9.21 37.74 -47.38
CA LEU A 234 9.74 38.99 -47.98
C LEU A 234 10.37 38.80 -49.36
N LYS A 235 10.47 37.57 -49.91
CA LYS A 235 11.04 37.29 -51.22
C LYS A 235 10.03 36.86 -52.29
N ALA A 236 8.73 36.89 -52.00
CA ALA A 236 7.71 36.69 -53.05
C ALA A 236 7.27 38.05 -53.63
N ASN A 237 8.19 38.78 -54.23
CA ASN A 237 7.84 39.85 -55.17
C ASN A 237 7.51 39.20 -56.52
N PHE A 238 6.26 39.23 -56.91
CA PHE A 238 5.80 38.97 -58.28
C PHE A 238 6.24 40.11 -59.18
N PRO A 239 6.85 39.83 -60.33
CA PRO A 239 6.94 40.82 -61.40
C PRO A 239 5.61 40.85 -62.20
N ILE A 240 5.24 42.03 -62.59
CA ILE A 240 4.19 42.41 -63.51
C ILE A 240 4.41 41.78 -64.91
#